data_fdb08fb9170ff2b27e4bccef4e1f67c9
#
_entry.id   fdb08fb9170ff2b27e4bccef4e1f67c9
#
_cell.length_a   1.000
_cell.length_b   1.000
_cell.length_c   1.000
_cell.angle_alpha   90.00
_cell.angle_beta   90.00
_cell.angle_gamma   90.00
#
_symmetry.space_group_name_H-M   'P 1'
#
loop_
_entity.id
_entity.type
_entity.pdbx_description
1 polymer ?
#
loop_
_entity_poly.entity_id
_entity_poly.type
_entity_poly.pdbx_seq_one_letter_code
_entity_poly.pdbx_strand_id
1 'polypeptide(L)'
;GEMLTIAMYCDYGDEMGRQKMYMLVREMLGNAWLPAELVPRCLDVLLRLSSGHRDFLQMVVELVQSLDEDMVDPDASVRQALSWHQRVHADNPEMTPQRAANKAALEARRLLIVQSMLERIACSLQDDTSLEGLIQELIVPTIQSRDVALREQGIVCLGLCSVLDEKAALATFP
;
A
#
# COMPACT_ATOMS: atom_id res chain seq x y z
N GLY A 1 0.62 7.88 -18.56
CA GLY A 1 0.00 6.67 -19.12
C GLY A 1 0.90 5.95 -20.12
N GLU A 2 1.25 6.56 -21.23
CA GLU A 2 1.96 5.91 -22.34
C GLU A 2 3.32 5.33 -21.97
N MET A 3 4.11 6.01 -21.14
CA MET A 3 5.41 5.52 -20.66
C MET A 3 5.28 4.19 -19.89
N LEU A 4 4.25 4.05 -19.04
CA LEU A 4 3.98 2.79 -18.34
C LEU A 4 3.54 1.68 -19.30
N THR A 5 2.81 2.03 -20.35
CA THR A 5 2.46 1.08 -21.41
C THR A 5 3.71 0.58 -22.14
N ILE A 6 4.67 1.46 -22.46
CA ILE A 6 5.95 1.07 -23.06
C ILE A 6 6.74 0.17 -22.09
N ALA A 7 6.76 0.49 -20.80
CA ALA A 7 7.44 -0.32 -19.78
C ALA A 7 6.94 -1.78 -19.74
N MET A 8 5.67 -2.04 -20.07
CA MET A 8 5.13 -3.41 -20.14
C MET A 8 5.76 -4.29 -21.25
N TYR A 9 6.35 -3.64 -22.28
CA TYR A 9 6.97 -4.35 -23.41
C TYR A 9 8.50 -4.40 -23.32
N CYS A 10 9.11 -3.78 -22.29
CA CYS A 10 10.54 -3.85 -22.06
C CYS A 10 10.98 -5.26 -21.65
N ASP A 11 12.19 -5.62 -22.02
CA ASP A 11 12.85 -6.83 -21.54
C ASP A 11 13.51 -6.53 -20.18
N TYR A 12 13.15 -7.31 -19.17
CA TYR A 12 13.67 -7.25 -17.82
C TYR A 12 14.54 -8.46 -17.45
N GLY A 13 15.17 -9.10 -18.44
CA GLY A 13 16.14 -10.17 -18.24
C GLY A 13 17.38 -9.72 -17.47
N ASP A 14 17.74 -8.43 -17.55
CA ASP A 14 18.84 -7.85 -16.78
C ASP A 14 18.39 -7.43 -15.38
N GLU A 15 19.09 -7.95 -14.36
CA GLU A 15 18.81 -7.68 -12.95
C GLU A 15 18.91 -6.18 -12.61
N MET A 16 19.91 -5.49 -13.16
CA MET A 16 20.11 -4.06 -12.90
C MET A 16 18.95 -3.23 -13.48
N GLY A 17 18.49 -3.56 -14.68
CA GLY A 17 17.36 -2.91 -15.31
C GLY A 17 16.05 -3.16 -14.55
N ARG A 18 15.82 -4.38 -14.12
CA ARG A 18 14.67 -4.78 -13.30
C ARG A 18 14.63 -4.01 -11.97
N GLN A 19 15.74 -3.96 -11.26
CA GLN A 19 15.84 -3.25 -9.99
C GLN A 19 15.61 -1.73 -10.14
N LYS A 20 16.18 -1.11 -11.17
CA LYS A 20 15.95 0.31 -11.46
C LYS A 20 14.49 0.62 -11.79
N MET A 21 13.84 -0.24 -12.56
CA MET A 21 12.43 -0.06 -12.88
C MET A 21 11.56 -0.24 -11.63
N TYR A 22 11.86 -1.21 -10.77
CA TYR A 22 11.18 -1.38 -9.49
C TYR A 22 11.28 -0.12 -8.62
N MET A 23 12.48 0.45 -8.47
CA MET A 23 12.71 1.67 -7.71
C MET A 23 11.90 2.85 -8.28
N LEU A 24 11.88 3.01 -9.60
CA LEU A 24 11.11 4.05 -10.27
C LEU A 24 9.60 3.90 -10.03
N VAL A 25 9.06 2.68 -10.17
CA VAL A 25 7.63 2.43 -9.95
C VAL A 25 7.27 2.63 -8.47
N ARG A 26 8.13 2.20 -7.54
CA ARG A 26 7.97 2.45 -6.11
C ARG A 26 7.89 3.96 -5.81
N GLU A 27 8.82 4.75 -6.34
CA GLU A 27 8.81 6.22 -6.19
C GLU A 27 7.54 6.84 -6.76
N MET A 28 7.10 6.39 -7.94
CA MET A 28 5.84 6.84 -8.55
C MET A 28 4.63 6.54 -7.65
N LEU A 29 4.52 5.34 -7.11
CA LEU A 29 3.41 4.92 -6.25
C LEU A 29 3.41 5.67 -4.90
N GLY A 30 4.58 6.03 -4.38
CA GLY A 30 4.73 6.88 -3.20
C GLY A 30 4.37 8.34 -3.44
N ASN A 31 4.35 8.79 -4.70
CA ASN A 31 4.07 10.18 -5.01
C ASN A 31 2.56 10.49 -4.90
N ALA A 32 2.19 11.39 -3.97
CA ALA A 32 0.81 11.80 -3.75
C ALA A 32 0.12 12.41 -4.98
N TRP A 33 0.89 12.96 -5.92
CA TRP A 33 0.39 13.58 -7.15
C TRP A 33 0.12 12.57 -8.28
N LEU A 34 0.49 11.32 -8.13
CA LEU A 34 0.18 10.29 -9.13
C LEU A 34 -1.35 10.12 -9.23
N PRO A 35 -1.95 10.32 -10.42
CA PRO A 35 -3.38 10.07 -10.63
C PRO A 35 -3.76 8.63 -10.26
N ALA A 36 -4.89 8.46 -9.59
CA ALA A 36 -5.38 7.16 -9.15
C ALA A 36 -5.51 6.14 -10.30
N GLU A 37 -5.90 6.60 -11.48
CA GLU A 37 -6.04 5.81 -12.72
C GLU A 37 -4.72 5.21 -13.24
N LEU A 38 -3.57 5.74 -12.80
CA LEU A 38 -2.25 5.21 -13.16
C LEU A 38 -1.73 4.15 -12.17
N VAL A 39 -2.31 4.06 -10.97
CA VAL A 39 -1.92 3.05 -9.97
C VAL A 39 -2.05 1.62 -10.53
N PRO A 40 -3.18 1.22 -11.16
CA PRO A 40 -3.30 -0.10 -11.76
C PRO A 40 -2.20 -0.40 -12.79
N ARG A 41 -1.82 0.59 -13.61
CA ARG A 41 -0.75 0.42 -14.61
C ARG A 41 0.64 0.27 -14.00
N CYS A 42 0.90 0.95 -12.88
CA CYS A 42 2.13 0.73 -12.11
C CYS A 42 2.18 -0.71 -11.57
N LEU A 43 1.06 -1.24 -11.09
CA LEU A 43 0.97 -2.62 -10.62
C LEU A 43 1.14 -3.65 -11.76
N ASP A 44 0.66 -3.34 -12.97
CA ASP A 44 0.92 -4.17 -14.16
C ASP A 44 2.43 -4.29 -14.44
N VAL A 45 3.17 -3.18 -14.32
CA VAL A 45 4.63 -3.19 -14.47
C VAL A 45 5.29 -4.00 -13.35
N LEU A 46 4.87 -3.83 -12.08
CA LEU A 46 5.39 -4.63 -10.96
C LEU A 46 5.14 -6.12 -11.14
N LEU A 47 3.96 -6.51 -11.60
CA LEU A 47 3.64 -7.90 -11.91
C LEU A 47 4.55 -8.45 -13.02
N ARG A 48 4.92 -7.62 -13.99
CA ARG A 48 5.85 -8.00 -15.06
C ARG A 48 7.29 -8.15 -14.56
N LEU A 49 7.68 -7.40 -13.52
CA LEU A 49 9.00 -7.48 -12.90
C LEU A 49 9.15 -8.68 -11.96
N SER A 50 8.04 -9.15 -11.38
CA SER A 50 8.03 -10.25 -10.41
C SER A 50 8.22 -11.60 -11.09
N SER A 51 8.76 -12.57 -10.31
CA SER A 51 8.95 -13.96 -10.76
C SER A 51 7.65 -14.79 -10.69
N GLY A 52 6.61 -14.25 -10.04
CA GLY A 52 5.32 -14.92 -9.89
C GLY A 52 4.41 -14.17 -8.91
N HIS A 53 3.18 -14.66 -8.73
CA HIS A 53 2.17 -13.97 -7.93
C HIS A 53 2.57 -13.77 -6.46
N ARG A 54 3.31 -14.73 -5.85
CA ARG A 54 3.78 -14.58 -4.47
C ARG A 54 4.86 -13.52 -4.32
N ASP A 55 5.80 -13.48 -5.25
CA ASP A 55 6.85 -12.45 -5.30
C ASP A 55 6.21 -11.07 -5.54
N PHE A 56 5.24 -10.98 -6.46
CA PHE A 56 4.46 -9.77 -6.68
C PHE A 56 3.73 -9.31 -5.41
N LEU A 57 3.05 -10.22 -4.69
CA LEU A 57 2.39 -9.92 -3.43
C LEU A 57 3.38 -9.33 -2.42
N GLN A 58 4.53 -10.00 -2.22
CA GLN A 58 5.55 -9.55 -1.28
C GLN A 58 6.09 -8.17 -1.65
N MET A 59 6.41 -7.92 -2.91
CA MET A 59 6.86 -6.61 -3.40
C MET A 59 5.87 -5.49 -3.08
N VAL A 60 4.57 -5.76 -3.27
CA VAL A 60 3.52 -4.76 -3.01
C VAL A 60 3.29 -4.57 -1.51
N VAL A 61 3.34 -5.63 -0.70
CA VAL A 61 3.25 -5.54 0.77
C VAL A 61 4.37 -4.66 1.32
N GLU A 62 5.61 -4.92 0.94
CA GLU A 62 6.77 -4.11 1.34
C GLU A 62 6.62 -2.64 0.93
N LEU A 63 6.09 -2.40 -0.28
CA LEU A 63 5.82 -1.05 -0.76
C LEU A 63 4.75 -0.36 0.11
N VAL A 64 3.63 -1.01 0.40
CA VAL A 64 2.54 -0.47 1.20
C VAL A 64 3.00 -0.17 2.64
N GLN A 65 3.84 -1.03 3.22
CA GLN A 65 4.44 -0.81 4.53
C GLN A 65 5.42 0.37 4.53
N SER A 66 6.26 0.50 3.51
CA SER A 66 7.18 1.64 3.39
C SER A 66 6.45 2.99 3.27
N LEU A 67 5.27 3.02 2.66
CA LEU A 67 4.45 4.23 2.58
C LEU A 67 3.90 4.66 3.95
N ASP A 68 3.75 3.73 4.88
CA ASP A 68 3.34 4.03 6.26
C ASP A 68 4.49 4.64 7.06
N GLU A 69 5.70 4.11 6.88
CA GLU A 69 6.93 4.58 7.55
C GLU A 69 7.31 6.01 7.13
N ASP A 70 7.14 6.35 5.85
CA ASP A 70 7.44 7.70 5.33
C ASP A 70 6.54 8.80 5.94
N MET A 71 5.42 8.42 6.57
CA MET A 71 4.55 9.33 7.33
C MET A 71 4.91 9.44 8.82
N VAL A 72 5.83 8.61 9.31
CA VAL A 72 6.46 8.82 10.62
C VAL A 72 7.38 10.03 10.47
N ASP A 73 6.84 11.17 10.85
CA ASP A 73 7.41 12.53 10.94
C ASP A 73 8.91 12.61 10.55
N PRO A 74 9.27 13.30 9.45
CA PRO A 74 10.67 13.67 9.21
C PRO A 74 11.24 14.53 10.36
N ASP A 75 10.37 15.14 11.18
CA ASP A 75 10.70 15.86 12.41
C ASP A 75 10.92 14.95 13.64
N ALA A 76 10.63 13.66 13.58
CA ALA A 76 10.86 12.77 14.72
C ALA A 76 12.34 12.68 15.06
N SER A 77 13.23 12.68 14.06
CA SER A 77 14.68 12.70 14.26
C SER A 77 15.14 14.04 14.86
N VAL A 78 14.51 15.15 14.48
CA VAL A 78 14.79 16.49 15.00
C VAL A 78 14.22 16.66 16.42
N ARG A 79 13.04 16.10 16.70
CA ARG A 79 12.43 16.11 18.03
C ARG A 79 13.18 15.23 19.02
N GLN A 80 13.82 14.16 18.58
CA GLN A 80 14.70 13.34 19.43
C GLN A 80 15.97 14.09 19.84
N ALA A 81 16.40 15.06 19.03
CA ALA A 81 17.52 15.96 19.33
C ALA A 81 17.12 17.18 20.20
N LEU A 82 15.82 17.48 20.33
CA LEU A 82 15.34 18.59 21.16
C LEU A 82 15.39 18.22 22.65
N SER A 83 15.91 19.18 23.44
CA SER A 83 16.07 19.10 24.89
C SER A 83 14.77 18.67 25.59
N TRP A 84 14.89 17.84 26.64
CA TRP A 84 13.79 17.34 27.48
C TRP A 84 12.89 18.45 28.06
N HIS A 85 13.37 19.66 28.19
CA HIS A 85 12.57 20.82 28.65
C HIS A 85 11.45 21.22 27.68
N GLN A 86 11.59 20.93 26.39
CA GLN A 86 10.58 21.24 25.38
C GLN A 86 9.51 20.14 25.24
N ARG A 87 9.74 18.96 25.81
CA ARG A 87 8.78 17.83 25.77
C ARG A 87 7.60 17.99 26.73
N VAL A 88 7.74 18.78 27.80
CA VAL A 88 6.71 18.91 28.82
C VAL A 88 5.51 19.74 28.34
N HIS A 89 5.67 20.53 27.26
CA HIS A 89 4.60 21.34 26.67
C HIS A 89 4.08 20.81 25.32
N ALA A 90 4.59 19.67 24.87
CA ALA A 90 4.17 19.03 23.60
C ALA A 90 3.11 17.93 23.79
N ASP A 91 2.50 17.85 24.97
CA ASP A 91 1.43 16.90 25.28
C ASP A 91 0.08 17.45 24.80
N ASN A 92 -0.09 17.52 23.55
CA ASN A 92 -1.24 17.23 22.69
C ASN A 92 -0.90 17.64 21.26
N PRO A 93 -0.50 16.75 20.36
CA PRO A 93 -0.51 17.08 18.94
C PRO A 93 -1.99 17.12 18.55
N GLU A 94 -2.63 18.28 18.67
CA GLU A 94 -3.89 18.57 17.99
C GLU A 94 -3.68 18.15 16.54
N MET A 95 -4.39 17.11 16.15
CA MET A 95 -4.36 16.62 14.78
C MET A 95 -4.94 17.73 13.91
N THR A 96 -4.07 18.56 13.35
CA THR A 96 -4.53 19.65 12.48
C THR A 96 -5.38 19.04 11.36
N PRO A 97 -6.46 19.71 10.93
CA PRO A 97 -7.32 19.20 9.86
C PRO A 97 -6.54 18.78 8.62
N GLN A 98 -5.44 19.46 8.31
CA GLN A 98 -4.55 19.16 7.21
C GLN A 98 -3.83 17.81 7.40
N ARG A 99 -3.36 17.51 8.60
CA ARG A 99 -2.67 16.25 8.90
C ARG A 99 -3.64 15.06 8.83
N ALA A 100 -4.88 15.26 9.31
CA ALA A 100 -5.95 14.26 9.19
C ALA A 100 -6.29 13.98 7.72
N ALA A 101 -6.42 15.03 6.90
CA ALA A 101 -6.69 14.91 5.47
C ALA A 101 -5.55 14.19 4.73
N ASN A 102 -4.29 14.52 5.04
CA ASN A 102 -3.13 13.85 4.44
C ASN A 102 -3.07 12.36 4.82
N LYS A 103 -3.38 12.04 6.08
CA LYS A 103 -3.45 10.64 6.55
C LYS A 103 -4.54 9.88 5.80
N ALA A 104 -5.75 10.42 5.71
CA ALA A 104 -6.85 9.78 4.97
C ALA A 104 -6.53 9.58 3.48
N ALA A 105 -5.86 10.56 2.84
CA ALA A 105 -5.43 10.45 1.46
C ALA A 105 -4.38 9.34 1.26
N LEU A 106 -3.45 9.18 2.21
CA LEU A 106 -2.48 8.11 2.19
C LEU A 106 -3.14 6.74 2.38
N GLU A 107 -4.04 6.60 3.36
CA GLU A 107 -4.79 5.35 3.59
C GLU A 107 -5.58 4.95 2.35
N ALA A 108 -6.26 5.91 1.70
CA ALA A 108 -6.95 5.67 0.44
C ALA A 108 -5.99 5.19 -0.67
N ARG A 109 -4.80 5.79 -0.75
CA ARG A 109 -3.77 5.38 -1.71
C ARG A 109 -3.29 3.96 -1.44
N ARG A 110 -2.98 3.61 -0.19
CA ARG A 110 -2.56 2.26 0.21
C ARG A 110 -3.62 1.22 -0.15
N LEU A 111 -4.90 1.51 0.14
CA LEU A 111 -6.02 0.64 -0.23
C LEU A 111 -6.17 0.48 -1.74
N LEU A 112 -6.00 1.54 -2.51
CA LEU A 112 -6.07 1.48 -3.98
C LEU A 112 -4.95 0.60 -4.56
N ILE A 113 -3.75 0.68 -3.99
CA ILE A 113 -2.62 -0.18 -4.36
C ILE A 113 -2.96 -1.64 -4.04
N VAL A 114 -3.45 -1.92 -2.82
CA VAL A 114 -3.83 -3.27 -2.38
C VAL A 114 -4.98 -3.82 -3.23
N GLN A 115 -6.03 -3.07 -3.46
CA GLN A 115 -7.13 -3.47 -4.34
C GLN A 115 -6.62 -3.85 -5.73
N SER A 116 -5.83 -2.94 -6.34
CA SER A 116 -5.28 -3.16 -7.67
C SER A 116 -4.34 -4.37 -7.74
N MET A 117 -3.63 -4.70 -6.66
CA MET A 117 -2.83 -5.90 -6.53
C MET A 117 -3.72 -7.15 -6.48
N LEU A 118 -4.72 -7.18 -5.61
CA LEU A 118 -5.62 -8.33 -5.43
C LEU A 118 -6.38 -8.67 -6.73
N GLU A 119 -6.78 -7.68 -7.50
CA GLU A 119 -7.43 -7.85 -8.81
C GLU A 119 -6.53 -8.53 -9.85
N ARG A 120 -5.21 -8.55 -9.66
CA ARG A 120 -4.22 -9.11 -10.57
C ARG A 120 -3.75 -10.50 -10.19
N ILE A 121 -4.04 -10.93 -8.98
CA ILE A 121 -3.68 -12.28 -8.50
C ILE A 121 -4.73 -13.26 -8.99
N ALA A 122 -4.30 -14.21 -9.82
CA ALA A 122 -5.18 -15.22 -10.42
C ALA A 122 -5.06 -16.59 -9.77
N CYS A 123 -4.27 -16.72 -8.70
CA CYS A 123 -4.07 -17.98 -7.99
C CYS A 123 -4.54 -17.88 -6.54
N SER A 124 -4.94 -19.02 -5.95
CA SER A 124 -5.22 -19.09 -4.52
C SER A 124 -3.93 -18.83 -3.72
N LEU A 125 -4.03 -17.98 -2.71
CA LEU A 125 -2.95 -17.61 -1.80
C LEU A 125 -3.16 -18.25 -0.42
N GLN A 126 -3.60 -19.50 -0.39
CA GLN A 126 -3.84 -20.22 0.85
C GLN A 126 -2.58 -20.22 1.74
N ASP A 127 -2.78 -19.90 3.01
CA ASP A 127 -1.73 -19.83 4.04
C ASP A 127 -0.60 -18.80 3.75
N ASP A 128 -0.89 -17.73 3.01
CA ASP A 128 0.08 -16.66 2.81
C ASP A 128 0.03 -15.65 3.97
N THR A 129 1.09 -15.64 4.77
CA THR A 129 1.19 -14.77 5.96
C THR A 129 1.21 -13.29 5.62
N SER A 130 1.68 -12.92 4.42
CA SER A 130 1.72 -11.53 3.96
C SER A 130 0.31 -11.01 3.68
N LEU A 131 -0.56 -11.85 3.10
CA LEU A 131 -1.97 -11.52 2.91
C LEU A 131 -2.70 -11.38 4.24
N GLU A 132 -2.46 -12.30 5.19
CA GLU A 132 -3.04 -12.23 6.52
C GLU A 132 -2.62 -10.94 7.25
N GLY A 133 -1.35 -10.56 7.17
CA GLY A 133 -0.83 -9.29 7.69
C GLY A 133 -1.57 -8.08 7.10
N LEU A 134 -1.73 -8.01 5.78
CA LEU A 134 -2.46 -6.94 5.11
C LEU A 134 -3.93 -6.84 5.57
N ILE A 135 -4.59 -7.97 5.77
CA ILE A 135 -5.97 -8.00 6.25
C ILE A 135 -6.06 -7.37 7.64
N GLN A 136 -5.19 -7.79 8.56
CA GLN A 136 -5.24 -7.35 9.96
C GLN A 136 -4.74 -5.91 10.16
N GLU A 137 -3.69 -5.50 9.46
CA GLU A 137 -3.03 -4.22 9.69
C GLU A 137 -3.63 -3.06 8.88
N LEU A 138 -4.18 -3.34 7.70
CA LEU A 138 -4.71 -2.31 6.82
C LEU A 138 -6.21 -2.44 6.58
N ILE A 139 -6.70 -3.61 6.15
CA ILE A 139 -8.08 -3.76 5.66
C ILE A 139 -9.06 -3.67 6.84
N VAL A 140 -8.86 -4.44 7.91
CA VAL A 140 -9.77 -4.47 9.07
C VAL A 140 -9.91 -3.09 9.74
N PRO A 141 -8.83 -2.35 10.05
CA PRO A 141 -8.95 -1.01 10.60
C PRO A 141 -9.69 -0.04 9.68
N THR A 142 -9.52 -0.19 8.37
CA THR A 142 -10.17 0.70 7.38
C THR A 142 -11.67 0.46 7.31
N ILE A 143 -12.14 -0.78 7.42
CA ILE A 143 -13.58 -1.11 7.46
C ILE A 143 -14.24 -0.48 8.69
N GLN A 144 -13.49 -0.27 9.78
CA GLN A 144 -13.97 0.39 11.00
C GLN A 144 -13.86 1.91 10.95
N SER A 145 -13.33 2.47 9.86
CA SER A 145 -13.17 3.92 9.68
C SER A 145 -14.52 4.65 9.69
N ARG A 146 -14.51 5.90 10.15
CA ARG A 146 -15.66 6.81 10.04
C ARG A 146 -15.85 7.35 8.64
N ASP A 147 -14.79 7.37 7.84
CA ASP A 147 -14.84 7.78 6.44
C ASP A 147 -15.53 6.70 5.59
N VAL A 148 -16.63 7.08 4.95
CA VAL A 148 -17.46 6.17 4.16
C VAL A 148 -16.69 5.63 2.95
N ALA A 149 -15.93 6.48 2.27
CA ALA A 149 -15.18 6.09 1.08
C ALA A 149 -14.07 5.07 1.41
N LEU A 150 -13.33 5.30 2.49
CA LEU A 150 -12.32 4.36 2.97
C LEU A 150 -12.96 3.02 3.38
N ARG A 151 -14.09 3.07 4.10
CA ARG A 151 -14.80 1.86 4.53
C ARG A 151 -15.29 1.02 3.34
N GLU A 152 -15.90 1.66 2.34
CA GLU A 152 -16.36 0.98 1.13
C GLU A 152 -15.20 0.30 0.39
N GLN A 153 -14.09 1.00 0.24
CA GLN A 153 -12.89 0.45 -0.41
C GLN A 153 -12.28 -0.71 0.41
N GLY A 154 -12.27 -0.60 1.75
CA GLY A 154 -11.85 -1.68 2.64
C GLY A 154 -12.70 -2.93 2.49
N ILE A 155 -14.04 -2.79 2.37
CA ILE A 155 -14.97 -3.90 2.15
C ILE A 155 -14.69 -4.59 0.81
N VAL A 156 -14.41 -3.82 -0.25
CA VAL A 156 -14.03 -4.36 -1.57
C VAL A 156 -12.74 -5.18 -1.45
N CYS A 157 -11.71 -4.65 -0.78
CA CYS A 157 -10.45 -5.37 -0.55
C CYS A 157 -10.68 -6.67 0.23
N LEU A 158 -11.50 -6.65 1.27
CA LEU A 158 -11.83 -7.85 2.05
C LEU A 158 -12.55 -8.90 1.21
N GLY A 159 -13.49 -8.48 0.37
CA GLY A 159 -14.17 -9.37 -0.59
C GLY A 159 -13.20 -10.03 -1.56
N LEU A 160 -12.25 -9.28 -2.10
CA LEU A 160 -11.19 -9.83 -2.98
C LEU A 160 -10.29 -10.82 -2.23
N CYS A 161 -9.87 -10.52 -0.99
CA CYS A 161 -9.12 -11.45 -0.16
C CYS A 161 -9.88 -12.76 0.06
N SER A 162 -11.19 -12.68 0.32
CA SER A 162 -12.05 -13.87 0.53
C SER A 162 -12.17 -14.75 -0.71
N VAL A 163 -11.98 -14.19 -1.90
CA VAL A 163 -11.93 -14.98 -3.15
C VAL A 163 -10.59 -15.69 -3.31
N LEU A 164 -9.51 -15.11 -2.79
CA LEU A 164 -8.16 -15.64 -2.94
C LEU A 164 -7.78 -16.65 -1.85
N ASP A 165 -8.38 -16.55 -0.67
CA ASP A 165 -8.13 -17.42 0.48
C ASP A 165 -9.42 -17.89 1.14
N GLU A 166 -9.64 -19.21 1.12
CA GLU A 166 -10.82 -19.86 1.74
C GLU A 166 -10.88 -19.62 3.25
N LYS A 167 -9.74 -19.58 3.95
CA LYS A 167 -9.71 -19.29 5.40
C LYS A 167 -10.15 -17.87 5.69
N ALA A 168 -9.71 -16.91 4.90
CA ALA A 168 -10.15 -15.53 5.02
C ALA A 168 -11.67 -15.41 4.77
N ALA A 169 -12.20 -16.17 3.79
CA ALA A 169 -13.64 -16.22 3.54
C ALA A 169 -14.42 -16.74 4.75
N LEU A 170 -14.01 -17.88 5.32
CA LEU A 170 -14.68 -18.52 6.49
C LEU A 170 -14.56 -17.65 7.75
N ALA A 171 -13.49 -16.91 7.92
CA ALA A 171 -13.32 -15.99 9.06
C ALA A 171 -14.20 -14.74 8.94
N THR A 172 -14.50 -14.32 7.70
CA THR A 172 -15.23 -13.09 7.42
C THR A 172 -16.73 -13.30 7.30
N PHE A 173 -17.14 -14.45 6.74
CA PHE A 173 -18.54 -14.80 6.47
C PHE A 173 -18.87 -16.14 7.16
N PRO A 174 -19.12 -16.14 8.49
CA PRO A 174 -19.46 -17.34 9.25
C PRO A 174 -20.83 -17.91 8.90
#